data_c0a63b10d9d05a0cbe50d20d1d3344f4
#
_entry.id   c0a63b10d9d05a0cbe50d20d1d3344f4
#
_cell.length_a   1.000
_cell.length_b   1.000
_cell.length_c   1.000
_cell.angle_alpha   90.00
_cell.angle_beta   90.00
_cell.angle_gamma   90.00
#
_symmetry.space_group_name_H-M   'P 1'
#
loop_
_entity.id
_entity.type
_entity.pdbx_description
1 polymer ?
#
loop_
_entity_poly.entity_id
_entity_poly.type
_entity_poly.pdbx_seq_one_letter_code
_entity_poly.pdbx_strand_id
1 'polypeptide(L)'
;MFSEDAHTYSVQIFETSASGHALTEIPQGNGTHQAISITLNPTKQYQEILGFGGSFTEASAHLLQSMSNKQREKILHAYFSDEGARYSLTRTHINSCDFSLGHYAYDMIPGDTTLQHFSIEKDKQYIFPMIHAAQKISTDGFRLIASPWTAPPWMKDNNDWVGGKLLDTYRNTWALYYAKYIKSCAENGIPIWGITVINEPHGNGNNWESMLFTPREMTDFVQYYLGPTLDKEGLGHINILGYDQNRAGLKEWVDTMYKDASTSKYFAGTAIHWYESTVEYFPEELQYASLKAPSKYLIQTEACIDAEIPRWKDDAWYWKKEATDWGWDWAPEEQKHLHPKYIPAHRYARDIIGCLQNNVHGWIDWNMVLDKQGGPNWFKNWCIAPVIVDPAND
;
A
#
# COMPACT_ATOMS: atom_id res chain seq x y z
N MET A 1 16.11 42.55 -24.59
CA MET A 1 16.04 42.66 -23.12
C MET A 1 14.69 42.10 -22.73
N PHE A 2 14.61 40.79 -22.52
CA PHE A 2 13.38 40.14 -22.06
C PHE A 2 13.40 40.23 -20.54
N SER A 3 12.40 40.90 -19.96
CA SER A 3 12.16 40.84 -18.51
C SER A 3 11.72 39.43 -18.17
N GLU A 4 12.58 38.66 -17.49
CA GLU A 4 12.13 37.50 -16.78
C GLU A 4 11.16 37.99 -15.67
N ASP A 5 9.89 37.70 -15.81
CA ASP A 5 8.93 37.87 -14.72
C ASP A 5 9.39 37.02 -13.55
N ALA A 6 9.91 37.65 -12.53
CA ALA A 6 10.28 36.97 -11.30
C ALA A 6 8.99 36.48 -10.62
N HIS A 7 8.67 35.20 -10.80
CA HIS A 7 7.59 34.57 -10.06
C HIS A 7 7.93 34.61 -8.56
N THR A 8 7.19 35.38 -7.80
CA THR A 8 7.33 35.45 -6.36
C THR A 8 6.53 34.27 -5.75
N TYR A 9 7.24 33.33 -5.15
CA TYR A 9 6.60 32.23 -4.42
C TYR A 9 6.42 32.61 -2.96
N SER A 10 5.25 32.31 -2.39
CA SER A 10 5.08 32.33 -0.94
C SER A 10 5.57 31.03 -0.34
N VAL A 11 6.30 31.09 0.75
CA VAL A 11 6.85 29.92 1.45
C VAL A 11 6.23 29.88 2.85
N GLN A 12 5.62 28.75 3.18
CA GLN A 12 5.20 28.39 4.55
C GLN A 12 6.12 27.29 5.07
N ILE A 13 6.54 27.39 6.31
CA ILE A 13 7.43 26.41 6.94
C ILE A 13 6.69 25.74 8.08
N PHE A 14 6.56 24.41 8.00
CA PHE A 14 5.98 23.59 9.06
C PHE A 14 7.07 22.70 9.65
N GLU A 15 7.21 22.71 10.96
CA GLU A 15 8.21 21.93 11.68
C GLU A 15 7.56 20.84 12.54
N THR A 16 8.15 19.64 12.47
CA THR A 16 7.98 18.60 13.47
C THR A 16 9.34 18.31 14.07
N SER A 17 9.48 18.45 15.38
CA SER A 17 10.78 18.33 16.04
C SER A 17 10.69 17.76 17.46
N ALA A 18 11.83 17.28 17.96
CA ALA A 18 11.98 16.80 19.33
C ALA A 18 11.72 17.89 20.39
N SER A 19 11.71 19.17 20.02
CA SER A 19 11.40 20.30 20.91
C SER A 19 9.90 20.44 21.20
N GLY A 20 9.06 19.63 20.57
CA GLY A 20 7.61 19.61 20.79
C GLY A 20 6.76 20.22 19.67
N HIS A 21 7.37 20.67 18.58
CA HIS A 21 6.62 21.07 17.40
C HIS A 21 6.02 19.83 16.73
N ALA A 22 4.74 19.89 16.40
CA ALA A 22 4.01 18.84 15.68
C ALA A 22 3.23 19.50 14.53
N LEU A 23 3.82 19.51 13.33
CA LEU A 23 3.33 20.26 12.15
C LEU A 23 3.02 21.72 12.48
N THR A 24 3.87 22.33 13.30
CA THR A 24 3.69 23.71 13.74
C THR A 24 4.21 24.65 12.66
N GLU A 25 3.39 25.59 12.22
CA GLU A 25 3.85 26.66 11.32
C GLU A 25 4.83 27.55 12.09
N ILE A 26 6.04 27.70 11.55
CA ILE A 26 7.07 28.56 12.12
C ILE A 26 7.31 29.78 11.25
N PRO A 27 7.54 30.96 11.85
CA PRO A 27 7.81 32.17 11.07
C PRO A 27 9.13 32.04 10.30
N GLN A 28 9.19 32.63 9.12
CA GLN A 28 10.42 32.76 8.38
C GLN A 28 11.40 33.61 9.22
N GLY A 29 12.49 32.97 9.66
CA GLY A 29 13.49 33.62 10.49
C GLY A 29 14.67 34.16 9.67
N ASN A 30 15.28 35.23 10.13
CA ASN A 30 16.58 35.68 9.64
C ASN A 30 17.67 34.81 10.28
N GLY A 31 17.89 33.61 9.71
CA GLY A 31 18.87 32.67 10.25
C GLY A 31 20.27 33.23 10.26
N THR A 32 20.95 33.10 11.40
CA THR A 32 22.35 33.46 11.59
C THR A 32 23.33 32.29 11.41
N HIS A 33 22.81 31.10 11.05
CA HIS A 33 23.60 29.87 10.88
C HIS A 33 23.81 29.51 9.40
N GLN A 34 24.73 28.59 9.13
CA GLN A 34 24.99 28.09 7.78
C GLN A 34 23.65 27.64 7.13
N ALA A 35 23.25 28.38 6.10
CA ALA A 35 22.00 28.11 5.38
C ALA A 35 22.20 26.92 4.43
N ILE A 36 21.29 25.97 4.48
CA ILE A 36 21.13 24.99 3.40
C ILE A 36 20.30 25.65 2.31
N SER A 37 20.87 25.78 1.11
CA SER A 37 20.13 26.33 -0.03
C SER A 37 19.37 25.23 -0.76
N ILE A 38 18.08 25.44 -0.96
CA ILE A 38 17.23 24.60 -1.80
C ILE A 38 16.88 25.40 -3.05
N THR A 39 17.27 24.88 -4.23
CA THR A 39 16.92 25.50 -5.51
C THR A 39 15.70 24.84 -6.10
N LEU A 40 14.64 25.63 -6.31
CA LEU A 40 13.44 25.19 -7.01
C LEU A 40 13.54 25.55 -8.49
N ASN A 41 13.32 24.57 -9.37
CA ASN A 41 13.26 24.81 -10.82
C ASN A 41 11.92 24.30 -11.36
N PRO A 42 10.88 25.14 -11.42
CA PRO A 42 9.53 24.76 -11.85
C PRO A 42 9.43 24.40 -13.33
N THR A 43 10.46 24.73 -14.15
CA THR A 43 10.48 24.35 -15.57
C THR A 43 10.95 22.91 -15.80
N LYS A 44 11.57 22.29 -14.80
CA LYS A 44 12.03 20.90 -14.86
C LYS A 44 10.95 19.97 -14.31
N GLN A 45 10.29 19.27 -15.19
CA GLN A 45 9.24 18.30 -14.84
C GLN A 45 9.81 16.88 -14.79
N TYR A 46 9.24 16.06 -13.93
CA TYR A 46 9.56 14.64 -13.75
C TYR A 46 8.27 13.80 -13.94
N GLN A 47 8.17 12.68 -13.27
CA GLN A 47 6.97 11.83 -13.30
C GLN A 47 5.75 12.55 -12.71
N GLU A 48 4.56 12.16 -13.18
CA GLU A 48 3.31 12.54 -12.56
C GLU A 48 3.14 11.82 -11.21
N ILE A 49 2.76 12.52 -10.16
CA ILE A 49 2.45 11.93 -8.86
C ILE A 49 0.95 11.61 -8.83
N LEU A 50 0.63 10.31 -8.73
CA LEU A 50 -0.75 9.82 -8.65
C LEU A 50 -1.40 10.09 -7.29
N GLY A 51 -0.59 10.11 -6.24
CA GLY A 51 -1.04 10.41 -4.89
C GLY A 51 -0.29 9.69 -3.79
N PHE A 52 -0.75 9.95 -2.58
CA PHE A 52 -0.32 9.32 -1.34
C PHE A 52 -1.53 8.77 -0.61
N GLY A 53 -1.35 7.72 0.20
CA GLY A 53 -2.47 7.18 0.95
C GLY A 53 -2.11 6.01 1.85
N GLY A 54 -3.14 5.27 2.25
CA GLY A 54 -3.06 4.07 3.06
C GLY A 54 -4.12 3.05 2.65
N SER A 55 -4.15 1.92 3.35
CA SER A 55 -4.97 0.78 2.97
C SER A 55 -6.22 0.63 3.83
N PHE A 56 -7.33 0.39 3.16
CA PHE A 56 -8.60 0.00 3.78
C PHE A 56 -8.56 -1.51 4.07
N THR A 57 -8.15 -1.89 5.29
CA THR A 57 -8.17 -3.28 5.75
C THR A 57 -9.40 -3.58 6.58
N GLU A 58 -9.81 -4.84 6.67
CA GLU A 58 -10.92 -5.23 7.55
C GLU A 58 -10.63 -4.88 9.01
N ALA A 59 -9.37 -5.02 9.46
CA ALA A 59 -8.93 -4.61 10.80
C ALA A 59 -9.20 -3.13 11.09
N SER A 60 -8.72 -2.23 10.21
CA SER A 60 -8.94 -0.78 10.34
C SER A 60 -10.42 -0.42 10.30
N ALA A 61 -11.16 -1.03 9.37
CA ALA A 61 -12.59 -0.79 9.20
C ALA A 61 -13.41 -1.24 10.41
N HIS A 62 -13.09 -2.41 10.97
CA HIS A 62 -13.71 -2.94 12.19
C HIS A 62 -13.47 -2.02 13.39
N LEU A 63 -12.23 -1.57 13.61
CA LEU A 63 -11.90 -0.63 14.68
C LEU A 63 -12.70 0.66 14.54
N LEU A 64 -12.67 1.30 13.38
CA LEU A 64 -13.42 2.54 13.14
C LEU A 64 -14.92 2.35 13.37
N GLN A 65 -15.49 1.20 13.00
CA GLN A 65 -16.90 0.92 13.23
C GLN A 65 -17.23 0.74 14.72
N SER A 66 -16.29 0.23 15.52
CA SER A 66 -16.47 0.03 16.96
C SER A 66 -16.36 1.33 17.77
N MET A 67 -15.81 2.39 17.18
CA MET A 67 -15.62 3.69 17.84
C MET A 67 -16.85 4.58 17.75
N SER A 68 -16.89 5.63 18.61
CA SER A 68 -17.92 6.67 18.49
C SER A 68 -17.87 7.36 17.14
N ASN A 69 -19.01 7.86 16.68
CA ASN A 69 -19.10 8.59 15.41
C ASN A 69 -18.11 9.77 15.38
N LYS A 70 -17.99 10.50 16.49
CA LYS A 70 -17.11 11.65 16.62
C LYS A 70 -15.65 11.31 16.39
N GLN A 71 -15.15 10.24 17.02
CA GLN A 71 -13.75 9.82 16.86
C GLN A 71 -13.49 9.25 15.48
N ARG A 72 -14.39 8.43 14.97
CA ARG A 72 -14.31 7.91 13.59
C ARG A 72 -14.23 9.03 12.55
N GLU A 73 -15.12 10.03 12.64
CA GLU A 73 -15.10 11.19 11.76
C GLU A 73 -13.80 11.98 11.89
N LYS A 74 -13.29 12.20 13.11
CA LYS A 74 -12.02 12.88 13.33
C LYS A 74 -10.85 12.19 12.61
N ILE A 75 -10.76 10.86 12.69
CA ILE A 75 -9.72 10.07 12.04
C ILE A 75 -9.86 10.15 10.51
N LEU A 76 -11.07 9.94 9.98
CA LEU A 76 -11.30 9.99 8.55
C LEU A 76 -11.07 11.40 7.98
N HIS A 77 -11.43 12.46 8.69
CA HIS A 77 -11.10 13.83 8.30
C HIS A 77 -9.59 14.07 8.27
N ALA A 78 -8.84 13.57 9.26
CA ALA A 78 -7.38 13.68 9.27
C ALA A 78 -6.73 13.03 8.03
N TYR A 79 -7.31 11.97 7.50
CA TYR A 79 -6.80 11.29 6.30
C TYR A 79 -7.30 11.89 4.98
N PHE A 80 -8.58 12.24 4.87
CA PHE A 80 -9.23 12.46 3.58
C PHE A 80 -9.69 13.90 3.31
N SER A 81 -9.79 14.76 4.34
CA SER A 81 -10.22 16.15 4.14
C SER A 81 -9.11 17.02 3.56
N ASP A 82 -9.51 18.18 3.03
CA ASP A 82 -8.59 19.21 2.53
C ASP A 82 -7.69 19.79 3.62
N GLU A 83 -8.13 19.74 4.86
CA GLU A 83 -7.39 20.20 6.04
C GLU A 83 -6.47 19.08 6.61
N GLY A 84 -6.63 17.85 6.16
CA GLY A 84 -5.87 16.70 6.56
C GLY A 84 -4.77 16.30 5.56
N ALA A 85 -4.47 15.00 5.52
CA ALA A 85 -3.44 14.45 4.63
C ALA A 85 -3.88 14.35 3.16
N ARG A 86 -5.16 14.55 2.84
CA ARG A 86 -5.76 14.49 1.47
C ARG A 86 -5.36 13.22 0.73
N TYR A 87 -5.55 12.06 1.36
CA TYR A 87 -5.24 10.79 0.72
C TYR A 87 -5.98 10.64 -0.61
N SER A 88 -5.23 10.40 -1.69
CA SER A 88 -5.72 10.37 -3.06
C SER A 88 -5.36 9.09 -3.82
N LEU A 89 -4.52 8.24 -3.22
CA LEU A 89 -4.18 6.92 -3.74
C LEU A 89 -4.24 5.91 -2.60
N THR A 90 -5.14 4.93 -2.69
CA THR A 90 -5.44 4.00 -1.60
C THR A 90 -5.43 2.56 -2.08
N ARG A 91 -5.40 1.63 -1.14
CA ARG A 91 -5.42 0.18 -1.41
C ARG A 91 -6.47 -0.53 -0.56
N THR A 92 -6.94 -1.69 -1.03
CA THR A 92 -7.76 -2.62 -0.26
C THR A 92 -7.43 -4.06 -0.67
N HIS A 93 -7.86 -5.02 0.12
CA HIS A 93 -7.63 -6.44 -0.20
C HIS A 93 -8.84 -7.07 -0.91
N ILE A 94 -8.57 -8.09 -1.76
CA ILE A 94 -9.55 -8.98 -2.36
C ILE A 94 -9.49 -10.31 -1.59
N ASN A 95 -10.59 -10.81 -1.06
CA ASN A 95 -10.65 -11.88 -0.06
C ASN A 95 -9.97 -11.47 1.25
N SER A 96 -9.79 -12.41 2.18
CA SER A 96 -9.06 -12.16 3.42
C SER A 96 -7.56 -11.98 3.21
N CYS A 97 -6.95 -11.29 4.16
CA CYS A 97 -5.51 -11.11 4.31
C CYS A 97 -5.13 -11.30 5.80
N ASP A 98 -3.87 -11.14 6.13
CA ASP A 98 -3.39 -11.21 7.53
C ASP A 98 -4.11 -10.20 8.45
N PHE A 99 -4.47 -9.01 7.96
CA PHE A 99 -5.26 -8.00 8.69
C PHE A 99 -6.77 -8.11 8.47
N SER A 100 -7.27 -9.33 8.26
CA SER A 100 -8.69 -9.67 8.37
C SER A 100 -9.02 -10.26 9.73
N LEU A 101 -10.31 -10.33 10.07
CA LEU A 101 -10.79 -10.94 11.31
C LEU A 101 -10.82 -12.47 11.24
N GLY A 102 -10.65 -13.03 10.06
CA GLY A 102 -10.61 -14.47 9.78
C GLY A 102 -10.53 -14.72 8.29
N HIS A 103 -10.33 -15.96 7.91
CA HIS A 103 -10.30 -16.34 6.50
C HIS A 103 -11.67 -16.21 5.83
N TYR A 104 -11.68 -15.65 4.62
CA TYR A 104 -12.85 -15.67 3.75
C TYR A 104 -12.47 -15.48 2.27
N ALA A 105 -13.32 -15.95 1.40
CA ALA A 105 -13.31 -15.62 -0.02
C ALA A 105 -14.77 -15.44 -0.50
N TYR A 106 -14.93 -14.75 -1.63
CA TYR A 106 -16.26 -14.44 -2.15
C TYR A 106 -16.95 -15.61 -2.82
N ASP A 107 -16.23 -16.69 -3.11
CA ASP A 107 -16.79 -17.96 -3.57
C ASP A 107 -16.03 -19.14 -2.94
N MET A 108 -16.72 -19.86 -2.06
CA MET A 108 -16.19 -21.01 -1.33
C MET A 108 -16.70 -22.36 -1.86
N ILE A 109 -17.44 -22.36 -2.98
CA ILE A 109 -17.98 -23.59 -3.54
C ILE A 109 -16.97 -24.24 -4.49
N PRO A 110 -16.40 -25.40 -4.12
CA PRO A 110 -15.42 -26.09 -4.95
C PRO A 110 -15.96 -26.43 -6.34
N GLY A 111 -15.20 -26.05 -7.37
CA GLY A 111 -15.57 -26.34 -8.76
C GLY A 111 -16.58 -25.39 -9.38
N ASP A 112 -17.02 -24.34 -8.70
CA ASP A 112 -17.87 -23.31 -9.31
C ASP A 112 -17.07 -22.42 -10.29
N THR A 113 -16.75 -22.98 -11.44
CA THR A 113 -15.93 -22.30 -12.46
C THR A 113 -16.63 -21.10 -13.10
N THR A 114 -17.92 -20.97 -12.94
CA THR A 114 -18.73 -19.85 -13.43
C THR A 114 -19.00 -18.80 -12.36
N LEU A 115 -18.60 -19.09 -11.11
CA LEU A 115 -18.73 -18.23 -9.95
C LEU A 115 -20.19 -17.79 -9.73
N GLN A 116 -21.13 -18.74 -9.79
CA GLN A 116 -22.56 -18.47 -9.54
C GLN A 116 -22.82 -18.10 -8.08
N HIS A 117 -21.97 -18.58 -7.17
CA HIS A 117 -22.08 -18.36 -5.74
C HIS A 117 -21.19 -17.20 -5.25
N PHE A 118 -20.59 -16.44 -6.18
CA PHE A 118 -19.77 -15.28 -5.83
C PHE A 118 -20.60 -14.23 -5.09
N SER A 119 -20.15 -13.82 -3.89
CA SER A 119 -20.82 -12.85 -3.06
C SER A 119 -19.86 -11.94 -2.33
N ILE A 120 -20.02 -10.62 -2.50
CA ILE A 120 -19.21 -9.57 -1.86
C ILE A 120 -19.78 -9.12 -0.50
N GLU A 121 -20.81 -9.80 0.03
CA GLU A 121 -21.51 -9.41 1.25
C GLU A 121 -20.60 -9.26 2.48
N LYS A 122 -19.46 -9.97 2.49
CA LYS A 122 -18.48 -9.87 3.57
C LYS A 122 -17.89 -8.46 3.69
N ASP A 123 -17.53 -7.84 2.57
CA ASP A 123 -16.94 -6.50 2.56
C ASP A 123 -17.94 -5.40 2.94
N LYS A 124 -19.23 -5.64 2.74
CA LYS A 124 -20.30 -4.72 3.16
C LYS A 124 -20.41 -4.56 4.67
N GLN A 125 -19.80 -5.46 5.45
CA GLN A 125 -19.86 -5.40 6.90
C GLN A 125 -18.97 -4.28 7.46
N TYR A 126 -17.76 -4.12 6.92
CA TYR A 126 -16.75 -3.20 7.46
C TYR A 126 -16.07 -2.35 6.37
N ILE A 127 -15.50 -2.97 5.35
CA ILE A 127 -14.64 -2.30 4.35
C ILE A 127 -15.44 -1.25 3.56
N PHE A 128 -16.58 -1.62 2.99
CA PHE A 128 -17.39 -0.71 2.19
C PHE A 128 -17.92 0.49 2.99
N PRO A 129 -18.43 0.33 4.23
CA PRO A 129 -18.79 1.46 5.07
C PRO A 129 -17.64 2.43 5.34
N MET A 130 -16.41 1.94 5.55
CA MET A 130 -15.24 2.79 5.74
C MET A 130 -14.89 3.55 4.45
N ILE A 131 -14.88 2.87 3.29
CA ILE A 131 -14.62 3.50 1.99
C ILE A 131 -15.66 4.59 1.69
N HIS A 132 -16.94 4.30 1.88
CA HIS A 132 -18.01 5.29 1.67
C HIS A 132 -17.90 6.49 2.60
N ALA A 133 -17.50 6.27 3.86
CA ALA A 133 -17.28 7.38 4.78
C ALA A 133 -16.10 8.26 4.33
N ALA A 134 -15.02 7.66 3.83
CA ALA A 134 -13.89 8.36 3.24
C ALA A 134 -14.29 9.13 1.97
N GLN A 135 -15.06 8.51 1.07
CA GLN A 135 -15.55 9.15 -0.16
C GLN A 135 -16.39 10.41 0.10
N LYS A 136 -17.17 10.42 1.19
CA LYS A 136 -17.98 11.60 1.58
C LYS A 136 -17.15 12.78 2.04
N ILE A 137 -15.96 12.54 2.55
CA ILE A 137 -15.06 13.55 3.11
C ILE A 137 -14.08 14.06 2.04
N SER A 138 -13.62 13.18 1.17
CA SER A 138 -12.65 13.51 0.12
C SER A 138 -13.31 14.39 -0.96
N THR A 139 -12.80 15.60 -1.15
CA THR A 139 -13.32 16.57 -2.14
C THR A 139 -13.00 16.14 -3.56
N ASP A 140 -11.76 15.66 -3.80
CA ASP A 140 -11.28 15.31 -5.14
C ASP A 140 -11.42 13.81 -5.44
N GLY A 141 -11.91 13.02 -4.48
CA GLY A 141 -11.92 11.57 -4.55
C GLY A 141 -10.52 10.96 -4.40
N PHE A 142 -10.44 9.65 -4.54
CA PHE A 142 -9.18 8.90 -4.51
C PHE A 142 -9.21 7.71 -5.46
N ARG A 143 -8.03 7.32 -5.93
CA ARG A 143 -7.83 6.09 -6.69
C ARG A 143 -7.72 4.91 -5.72
N LEU A 144 -8.42 3.81 -6.03
CA LEU A 144 -8.40 2.59 -5.20
C LEU A 144 -7.77 1.44 -5.98
N ILE A 145 -6.71 0.85 -5.41
CA ILE A 145 -6.07 -0.37 -5.89
C ILE A 145 -6.56 -1.54 -5.04
N ALA A 146 -6.93 -2.64 -5.67
CA ALA A 146 -7.34 -3.85 -4.96
C ALA A 146 -6.37 -5.01 -5.21
N SER A 147 -5.95 -5.69 -4.14
CA SER A 147 -4.92 -6.73 -4.18
C SER A 147 -5.39 -8.01 -3.49
N PRO A 148 -5.36 -9.19 -4.13
CA PRO A 148 -5.59 -10.46 -3.44
C PRO A 148 -4.31 -10.96 -2.78
N TRP A 149 -4.45 -11.62 -1.63
CA TRP A 149 -3.38 -12.39 -0.99
C TRP A 149 -3.35 -13.84 -1.47
N THR A 150 -4.51 -14.37 -1.80
CA THR A 150 -4.65 -15.75 -2.31
C THR A 150 -5.95 -15.94 -3.07
N ALA A 151 -5.98 -16.89 -3.98
CA ALA A 151 -7.23 -17.44 -4.51
C ALA A 151 -7.94 -18.28 -3.44
N PRO A 152 -9.25 -18.56 -3.57
CA PRO A 152 -9.93 -19.51 -2.72
C PRO A 152 -9.17 -20.85 -2.69
N PRO A 153 -9.06 -21.54 -1.55
CA PRO A 153 -8.30 -22.78 -1.41
C PRO A 153 -8.58 -23.83 -2.50
N TRP A 154 -9.83 -23.99 -2.89
CA TRP A 154 -10.24 -24.97 -3.89
C TRP A 154 -9.69 -24.72 -5.31
N MET A 155 -9.16 -23.51 -5.59
CA MET A 155 -8.48 -23.19 -6.86
C MET A 155 -6.99 -23.50 -6.84
N LYS A 156 -6.43 -23.90 -5.69
CA LYS A 156 -5.01 -24.09 -5.47
C LYS A 156 -4.59 -25.54 -5.36
N ASP A 157 -3.34 -25.81 -5.68
CA ASP A 157 -2.75 -27.15 -5.68
C ASP A 157 -2.64 -27.78 -4.28
N ASN A 158 -2.52 -26.95 -3.25
CA ASN A 158 -2.45 -27.38 -1.86
C ASN A 158 -3.78 -27.31 -1.10
N ASN A 159 -4.85 -26.80 -1.71
CA ASN A 159 -6.16 -26.60 -1.11
C ASN A 159 -6.13 -25.89 0.25
N ASP A 160 -5.23 -24.91 0.39
CA ASP A 160 -4.99 -24.15 1.64
C ASP A 160 -4.99 -22.63 1.37
N TRP A 161 -5.25 -21.83 2.40
CA TRP A 161 -5.13 -20.37 2.36
C TRP A 161 -3.69 -19.91 2.18
N VAL A 162 -2.72 -20.66 2.70
CA VAL A 162 -1.31 -20.31 2.80
C VAL A 162 -0.49 -21.06 1.75
N GLY A 163 0.37 -20.35 1.05
CA GLY A 163 1.28 -20.92 0.03
C GLY A 163 0.52 -21.53 -1.14
N GLY A 164 1.14 -22.52 -1.80
CA GLY A 164 0.58 -23.19 -2.98
C GLY A 164 0.51 -22.31 -4.22
N LYS A 165 0.06 -22.89 -5.31
CA LYS A 165 -0.06 -22.26 -6.62
C LYS A 165 -1.47 -22.41 -7.18
N LEU A 166 -1.86 -21.45 -8.00
CA LEU A 166 -3.09 -21.54 -8.77
C LEU A 166 -3.03 -22.73 -9.74
N LEU A 167 -4.02 -23.61 -9.68
CA LEU A 167 -4.16 -24.69 -10.64
C LEU A 167 -4.44 -24.17 -12.05
N ASP A 168 -3.81 -24.73 -13.05
CA ASP A 168 -3.98 -24.32 -14.47
C ASP A 168 -5.44 -24.36 -14.92
N THR A 169 -6.21 -25.34 -14.44
CA THR A 169 -7.64 -25.51 -14.72
C THR A 169 -8.47 -24.33 -14.24
N TYR A 170 -8.03 -23.57 -13.26
CA TYR A 170 -8.77 -22.44 -12.68
C TYR A 170 -8.24 -21.06 -13.10
N ARG A 171 -7.28 -20.96 -14.02
CA ARG A 171 -6.77 -19.66 -14.49
C ARG A 171 -7.87 -18.76 -15.07
N ASN A 172 -8.76 -19.33 -15.90
CA ASN A 172 -9.91 -18.57 -16.41
C ASN A 172 -10.89 -18.17 -15.31
N THR A 173 -11.16 -19.07 -14.35
CA THR A 173 -12.03 -18.81 -13.22
C THR A 173 -11.47 -17.71 -12.32
N TRP A 174 -10.17 -17.75 -12.07
CA TRP A 174 -9.50 -16.72 -11.26
C TRP A 174 -9.50 -15.36 -11.97
N ALA A 175 -9.29 -15.31 -13.29
CA ALA A 175 -9.44 -14.09 -14.07
C ALA A 175 -10.89 -13.54 -14.02
N LEU A 176 -11.90 -14.41 -14.14
CA LEU A 176 -13.30 -14.02 -13.99
C LEU A 176 -13.62 -13.52 -12.56
N TYR A 177 -12.94 -14.05 -11.55
CA TYR A 177 -13.12 -13.63 -10.16
C TYR A 177 -12.77 -12.15 -9.97
N TYR A 178 -11.66 -11.67 -10.57
CA TYR A 178 -11.33 -10.23 -10.58
C TYR A 178 -12.41 -9.41 -11.26
N ALA A 179 -12.90 -9.85 -12.43
CA ALA A 179 -13.92 -9.11 -13.14
C ALA A 179 -15.21 -8.99 -12.33
N LYS A 180 -15.63 -10.07 -11.67
CA LYS A 180 -16.79 -10.06 -10.77
C LYS A 180 -16.59 -9.13 -9.57
N TYR A 181 -15.43 -9.19 -8.92
CA TYR A 181 -15.09 -8.30 -7.82
C TYR A 181 -15.19 -6.83 -8.24
N ILE A 182 -14.53 -6.45 -9.32
CA ILE A 182 -14.51 -5.08 -9.83
C ILE A 182 -15.93 -4.56 -10.14
N LYS A 183 -16.74 -5.39 -10.81
CA LYS A 183 -18.14 -5.06 -11.11
C LYS A 183 -18.97 -4.92 -9.84
N SER A 184 -18.82 -5.84 -8.91
CA SER A 184 -19.55 -5.79 -7.63
C SER A 184 -19.16 -4.57 -6.79
N CYS A 185 -17.89 -4.17 -6.78
CA CYS A 185 -17.46 -2.91 -6.15
C CYS A 185 -18.11 -1.70 -6.83
N ALA A 186 -18.10 -1.64 -8.16
CA ALA A 186 -18.70 -0.55 -8.93
C ALA A 186 -20.22 -0.45 -8.70
N GLU A 187 -20.93 -1.56 -8.66
CA GLU A 187 -22.37 -1.65 -8.33
C GLU A 187 -22.68 -1.12 -6.92
N ASN A 188 -21.71 -1.21 -6.02
CA ASN A 188 -21.80 -0.64 -4.68
C ASN A 188 -21.19 0.76 -4.56
N GLY A 189 -20.94 1.47 -5.66
CA GLY A 189 -20.42 2.85 -5.65
C GLY A 189 -18.94 2.98 -5.29
N ILE A 190 -18.17 1.88 -5.41
CA ILE A 190 -16.74 1.84 -5.11
C ILE A 190 -15.97 1.51 -6.41
N PRO A 191 -15.61 2.52 -7.21
CA PRO A 191 -14.87 2.30 -8.43
C PRO A 191 -13.42 1.86 -8.13
N ILE A 192 -13.00 0.73 -8.72
CA ILE A 192 -11.62 0.26 -8.66
C ILE A 192 -10.83 0.92 -9.80
N TRP A 193 -9.74 1.61 -9.46
CA TRP A 193 -8.83 2.22 -10.41
C TRP A 193 -7.80 1.23 -10.96
N GLY A 194 -7.34 0.31 -10.12
CA GLY A 194 -6.35 -0.69 -10.49
C GLY A 194 -6.37 -1.90 -9.59
N ILE A 195 -5.68 -2.94 -10.02
CA ILE A 195 -5.51 -4.19 -9.26
C ILE A 195 -4.04 -4.58 -9.28
N THR A 196 -3.56 -5.26 -8.24
CA THR A 196 -2.34 -6.05 -8.34
C THR A 196 -2.70 -7.51 -8.65
N VAL A 197 -1.79 -8.23 -9.33
CA VAL A 197 -2.06 -9.62 -9.70
C VAL A 197 -2.12 -10.52 -8.49
N ILE A 198 -1.23 -10.29 -7.52
CA ILE A 198 -1.20 -10.98 -6.22
C ILE A 198 -0.32 -10.18 -5.27
N ASN A 199 -0.69 -10.12 -4.02
CA ASN A 199 0.19 -9.62 -2.98
C ASN A 199 1.32 -10.61 -2.71
N GLU A 200 2.56 -10.13 -2.72
CA GLU A 200 3.77 -10.87 -2.34
C GLU A 200 3.91 -12.26 -2.98
N PRO A 201 4.12 -12.32 -4.31
CA PRO A 201 4.16 -13.57 -5.08
C PRO A 201 5.27 -14.55 -4.67
N HIS A 202 6.28 -14.13 -3.91
CA HIS A 202 7.29 -15.02 -3.33
C HIS A 202 6.77 -15.76 -2.10
N GLY A 203 5.57 -15.41 -1.60
CA GLY A 203 5.03 -15.89 -0.33
C GLY A 203 5.60 -15.14 0.87
N ASN A 204 5.15 -15.54 2.04
CA ASN A 204 5.44 -14.89 3.31
C ASN A 204 6.01 -15.88 4.36
N GLY A 205 6.72 -16.90 3.93
CA GLY A 205 7.26 -17.91 4.82
C GLY A 205 6.21 -18.84 5.43
N ASN A 206 5.07 -19.02 4.78
CA ASN A 206 3.93 -19.85 5.23
C ASN A 206 3.26 -19.32 6.52
N ASN A 207 3.14 -18.01 6.66
CA ASN A 207 2.55 -17.41 7.85
C ASN A 207 1.04 -17.13 7.67
N TRP A 208 0.65 -16.33 6.66
CA TRP A 208 -0.74 -15.94 6.41
C TRP A 208 -1.12 -16.19 4.96
N GLU A 209 -2.30 -15.74 4.54
CA GLU A 209 -2.78 -15.92 3.18
C GLU A 209 -1.70 -15.58 2.17
N SER A 210 -1.46 -16.50 1.24
CA SER A 210 -0.47 -16.31 0.18
C SER A 210 -0.68 -17.27 -0.98
N MET A 211 -0.19 -16.89 -2.16
CA MET A 211 -0.18 -17.74 -3.33
C MET A 211 1.04 -17.41 -4.19
N LEU A 212 1.77 -18.43 -4.58
CA LEU A 212 3.07 -18.29 -5.24
C LEU A 212 2.91 -18.07 -6.75
N PHE A 213 3.68 -17.11 -7.26
CA PHE A 213 3.92 -16.93 -8.69
C PHE A 213 5.41 -16.74 -8.95
N THR A 214 5.89 -17.29 -10.05
CA THR A 214 7.14 -16.87 -10.66
C THR A 214 6.88 -15.68 -11.59
N PRO A 215 7.92 -14.91 -12.00
CA PRO A 215 7.75 -13.83 -12.96
C PRO A 215 7.08 -14.29 -14.26
N ARG A 216 7.42 -15.48 -14.74
CA ARG A 216 6.84 -16.08 -15.93
C ARG A 216 5.38 -16.46 -15.74
N GLU A 217 5.04 -17.15 -14.66
CA GLU A 217 3.65 -17.56 -14.38
C GLU A 217 2.72 -16.35 -14.27
N MET A 218 3.16 -15.27 -13.60
CA MET A 218 2.38 -14.02 -13.50
C MET A 218 2.21 -13.37 -14.88
N THR A 219 3.28 -13.27 -15.67
CA THR A 219 3.23 -12.67 -17.00
C THR A 219 2.29 -13.45 -17.92
N ASP A 220 2.38 -14.78 -17.92
CA ASP A 220 1.49 -15.65 -18.70
C ASP A 220 0.03 -15.55 -18.22
N PHE A 221 -0.21 -15.46 -16.93
CA PHE A 221 -1.56 -15.27 -16.38
C PHE A 221 -2.17 -13.94 -16.82
N VAL A 222 -1.42 -12.85 -16.75
CA VAL A 222 -1.89 -11.54 -17.21
C VAL A 222 -2.12 -11.53 -18.73
N GLN A 223 -1.17 -12.04 -19.50
CA GLN A 223 -1.20 -12.00 -20.96
C GLN A 223 -2.32 -12.84 -21.56
N TYR A 224 -2.53 -14.04 -21.02
CA TYR A 224 -3.43 -15.03 -21.65
C TYR A 224 -4.78 -15.20 -20.97
N TYR A 225 -4.93 -14.74 -19.73
CA TYR A 225 -6.15 -14.93 -18.94
C TYR A 225 -6.72 -13.62 -18.40
N LEU A 226 -6.00 -12.91 -17.54
CA LEU A 226 -6.56 -11.75 -16.82
C LEU A 226 -6.86 -10.58 -17.78
N GLY A 227 -5.88 -10.14 -18.56
CA GLY A 227 -6.06 -9.03 -19.50
C GLY A 227 -7.19 -9.29 -20.50
N PRO A 228 -7.19 -10.43 -21.24
CA PRO A 228 -8.27 -10.77 -22.17
C PRO A 228 -9.65 -10.89 -21.49
N THR A 229 -9.69 -11.38 -20.25
CA THR A 229 -10.96 -11.46 -19.49
C THR A 229 -11.48 -10.08 -19.14
N LEU A 230 -10.62 -9.17 -18.65
CA LEU A 230 -11.04 -7.80 -18.36
C LEU A 230 -11.50 -7.06 -19.62
N ASP A 231 -10.81 -7.22 -20.75
CA ASP A 231 -11.25 -6.68 -22.04
C ASP A 231 -12.66 -7.19 -22.41
N LYS A 232 -12.87 -8.48 -22.35
CA LYS A 232 -14.15 -9.14 -22.68
C LYS A 232 -15.29 -8.66 -21.75
N GLU A 233 -14.99 -8.44 -20.49
CA GLU A 233 -15.95 -8.01 -19.48
C GLU A 233 -16.19 -6.49 -19.46
N GLY A 234 -15.56 -5.72 -20.39
CA GLY A 234 -15.69 -4.26 -20.50
C GLY A 234 -14.85 -3.49 -19.48
N LEU A 235 -13.85 -4.16 -18.89
CA LEU A 235 -12.99 -3.65 -17.83
C LEU A 235 -11.54 -3.37 -18.29
N GLY A 236 -11.30 -3.26 -19.60
CA GLY A 236 -9.97 -3.01 -20.16
C GLY A 236 -9.33 -1.68 -19.75
N HIS A 237 -10.08 -0.80 -19.09
CA HIS A 237 -9.58 0.46 -18.51
C HIS A 237 -8.95 0.28 -17.11
N ILE A 238 -9.08 -0.88 -16.49
CA ILE A 238 -8.52 -1.17 -15.15
C ILE A 238 -7.01 -1.34 -15.27
N ASN A 239 -6.27 -0.65 -14.40
CA ASN A 239 -4.82 -0.71 -14.38
C ASN A 239 -4.34 -2.01 -13.70
N ILE A 240 -3.68 -2.89 -14.43
CA ILE A 240 -3.07 -4.11 -13.88
C ILE A 240 -1.63 -3.80 -13.48
N LEU A 241 -1.30 -3.97 -12.22
CA LEU A 241 0.04 -3.82 -11.66
C LEU A 241 0.63 -5.21 -11.37
N GLY A 242 1.81 -5.46 -11.87
CA GLY A 242 2.54 -6.71 -11.59
C GLY A 242 3.48 -6.58 -10.40
N TYR A 243 4.09 -7.68 -10.00
CA TYR A 243 5.05 -7.80 -8.90
C TYR A 243 4.38 -7.70 -7.52
N ASP A 244 4.23 -6.51 -6.94
CA ASP A 244 3.63 -6.26 -5.62
C ASP A 244 4.42 -6.93 -4.47
N GLN A 245 5.77 -6.72 -4.47
CA GLN A 245 6.72 -7.37 -3.58
C GLN A 245 7.90 -6.43 -3.24
N ASN A 246 8.75 -6.84 -2.30
CA ASN A 246 9.96 -6.14 -1.89
C ASN A 246 10.95 -5.89 -3.05
N ARG A 247 11.69 -4.81 -2.97
CA ARG A 247 12.40 -4.20 -4.13
C ARG A 247 13.62 -5.00 -4.64
N ALA A 248 14.26 -5.83 -3.81
CA ALA A 248 15.49 -6.53 -4.21
C ALA A 248 15.32 -7.46 -5.43
N GLY A 249 14.17 -8.08 -5.59
CA GLY A 249 13.86 -8.95 -6.75
C GLY A 249 13.34 -8.23 -7.99
N LEU A 250 13.18 -6.90 -7.97
CA LEU A 250 12.44 -6.14 -8.97
C LEU A 250 12.95 -6.28 -10.40
N LYS A 251 14.28 -6.35 -10.60
CA LYS A 251 14.91 -6.42 -11.93
C LYS A 251 14.44 -7.64 -12.73
N GLU A 252 14.42 -8.83 -12.13
CA GLU A 252 13.99 -10.06 -12.79
C GLU A 252 12.52 -9.98 -13.24
N TRP A 253 11.67 -9.39 -12.40
CA TRP A 253 10.24 -9.26 -12.68
C TRP A 253 9.97 -8.28 -13.82
N VAL A 254 10.57 -7.10 -13.79
CA VAL A 254 10.39 -6.12 -14.87
C VAL A 254 10.99 -6.60 -16.20
N ASP A 255 12.09 -7.36 -16.17
CA ASP A 255 12.65 -7.98 -17.37
C ASP A 255 11.70 -8.98 -18.01
N THR A 256 10.96 -9.72 -17.21
CA THR A 256 10.00 -10.71 -17.67
C THR A 256 8.70 -10.05 -18.14
N MET A 257 8.09 -9.18 -17.31
CA MET A 257 6.83 -8.50 -17.62
C MET A 257 6.95 -7.57 -18.84
N TYR A 258 8.08 -6.87 -18.98
CA TYR A 258 8.31 -5.89 -20.03
C TYR A 258 9.31 -6.37 -21.07
N LYS A 259 9.39 -7.69 -21.29
CA LYS A 259 10.29 -8.31 -22.26
C LYS A 259 10.04 -7.79 -23.67
N ASP A 260 8.79 -7.70 -24.07
CA ASP A 260 8.35 -7.24 -25.38
C ASP A 260 6.93 -6.65 -25.30
N ALA A 261 6.44 -6.14 -26.44
CA ALA A 261 5.12 -5.51 -26.51
C ALA A 261 3.96 -6.48 -26.18
N SER A 262 4.12 -7.76 -26.43
CA SER A 262 3.09 -8.77 -26.16
C SER A 262 2.96 -9.04 -24.67
N THR A 263 4.08 -9.24 -23.98
CA THR A 263 4.10 -9.49 -22.53
C THR A 263 3.67 -8.25 -21.74
N SER A 264 4.05 -7.05 -22.21
CA SER A 264 3.76 -5.79 -21.52
C SER A 264 2.37 -5.21 -21.79
N LYS A 265 1.63 -5.77 -22.76
CA LYS A 265 0.38 -5.19 -23.29
C LYS A 265 -0.62 -4.79 -22.20
N TYR A 266 -0.86 -5.68 -21.26
CA TYR A 266 -1.90 -5.50 -20.24
C TYR A 266 -1.39 -4.90 -18.93
N PHE A 267 -0.08 -4.88 -18.71
CA PHE A 267 0.45 -4.23 -17.51
C PHE A 267 0.41 -2.71 -17.64
N ALA A 268 -0.25 -2.04 -16.69
CA ALA A 268 -0.20 -0.59 -16.54
C ALA A 268 1.04 -0.15 -15.76
N GLY A 269 1.57 -1.02 -14.89
CA GLY A 269 2.71 -0.69 -14.05
C GLY A 269 3.21 -1.84 -13.18
N THR A 270 4.10 -1.48 -12.27
CA THR A 270 4.74 -2.35 -11.29
C THR A 270 4.46 -1.83 -9.90
N ALA A 271 4.03 -2.71 -9.00
CA ALA A 271 3.82 -2.44 -7.59
C ALA A 271 5.02 -2.93 -6.77
N ILE A 272 5.40 -2.19 -5.73
CA ILE A 272 6.56 -2.50 -4.88
C ILE A 272 6.24 -2.30 -3.40
N HIS A 273 6.97 -3.02 -2.52
CA HIS A 273 6.91 -2.94 -1.06
C HIS A 273 8.26 -2.52 -0.46
N TRP A 274 8.29 -2.19 0.83
CA TRP A 274 9.49 -1.64 1.47
C TRP A 274 10.16 -2.54 2.53
N TYR A 275 9.64 -3.76 2.76
CA TYR A 275 9.99 -4.54 3.97
C TYR A 275 11.38 -5.17 3.98
N GLU A 276 12.12 -5.11 2.89
CA GLU A 276 13.42 -5.79 2.81
C GLU A 276 14.53 -5.11 3.62
N SER A 277 14.44 -3.79 3.82
CA SER A 277 15.38 -3.02 4.64
C SER A 277 14.70 -1.86 5.33
N THR A 278 15.15 -1.54 6.54
CA THR A 278 14.70 -0.36 7.28
C THR A 278 15.45 0.91 6.90
N VAL A 279 16.54 0.81 6.15
CA VAL A 279 17.41 1.93 5.77
C VAL A 279 17.58 2.12 4.27
N GLU A 280 17.49 1.04 3.49
CA GLU A 280 17.73 1.04 2.05
C GLU A 280 16.40 1.16 1.29
N TYR A 281 16.32 2.07 0.31
CA TYR A 281 15.18 2.22 -0.59
C TYR A 281 15.44 1.70 -2.01
N PHE A 282 16.59 1.04 -2.22
CA PHE A 282 16.95 0.34 -3.46
C PHE A 282 16.91 1.22 -4.72
N PRO A 283 17.68 2.33 -4.77
CA PRO A 283 17.58 3.28 -5.87
C PRO A 283 17.98 2.68 -7.23
N GLU A 284 18.89 1.71 -7.26
CA GLU A 284 19.31 1.04 -8.50
C GLU A 284 18.19 0.20 -9.10
N GLU A 285 17.42 -0.51 -8.27
CA GLU A 285 16.26 -1.30 -8.66
C GLU A 285 15.14 -0.42 -9.19
N LEU A 286 14.85 0.68 -8.48
CA LEU A 286 13.81 1.64 -8.89
C LEU A 286 14.17 2.32 -10.21
N GLN A 287 15.40 2.79 -10.38
CA GLN A 287 15.88 3.39 -11.62
C GLN A 287 15.85 2.39 -12.78
N TYR A 288 16.28 1.14 -12.51
CA TYR A 288 16.25 0.09 -13.51
C TYR A 288 14.82 -0.16 -14.01
N ALA A 289 13.85 -0.31 -13.11
CA ALA A 289 12.45 -0.52 -13.46
C ALA A 289 11.88 0.64 -14.28
N SER A 290 12.16 1.87 -13.86
CA SER A 290 11.73 3.08 -14.57
C SER A 290 12.34 3.18 -15.99
N LEU A 291 13.63 2.88 -16.14
CA LEU A 291 14.31 2.90 -17.43
C LEU A 291 13.84 1.76 -18.36
N LYS A 292 13.56 0.58 -17.80
CA LYS A 292 13.06 -0.58 -18.56
C LYS A 292 11.67 -0.36 -19.13
N ALA A 293 10.81 0.34 -18.40
CA ALA A 293 9.43 0.57 -18.76
C ALA A 293 8.98 2.02 -18.50
N PRO A 294 9.53 3.02 -19.21
CA PRO A 294 9.38 4.45 -18.88
C PRO A 294 7.94 4.98 -19.05
N SER A 295 7.08 4.26 -19.76
CA SER A 295 5.65 4.61 -19.92
C SER A 295 4.74 3.90 -18.93
N LYS A 296 5.29 3.12 -18.01
CA LYS A 296 4.54 2.32 -17.04
C LYS A 296 4.64 2.93 -15.64
N TYR A 297 3.59 2.81 -14.86
CA TYR A 297 3.63 3.23 -13.47
C TYR A 297 4.62 2.39 -12.66
N LEU A 298 5.26 3.02 -11.69
CA LEU A 298 5.97 2.37 -10.60
C LEU A 298 5.35 2.92 -9.31
N ILE A 299 4.74 2.06 -8.50
CA ILE A 299 3.94 2.50 -7.35
C ILE A 299 4.38 1.72 -6.11
N GLN A 300 4.73 2.42 -5.04
CA GLN A 300 4.89 1.85 -3.72
C GLN A 300 3.50 1.56 -3.16
N THR A 301 3.14 0.29 -3.04
CA THR A 301 1.77 -0.16 -2.74
C THR A 301 1.57 -0.62 -1.31
N GLU A 302 2.65 -0.88 -0.57
CA GLU A 302 2.55 -1.28 0.83
C GLU A 302 3.81 -0.94 1.63
N ALA A 303 3.60 -0.35 2.80
CA ALA A 303 4.60 -0.09 3.81
C ALA A 303 3.94 -0.01 5.18
N CYS A 304 4.58 -0.51 6.22
CA CYS A 304 4.23 -0.19 7.60
C CYS A 304 5.48 -0.32 8.48
N ILE A 305 5.49 0.37 9.59
CA ILE A 305 6.46 0.10 10.64
C ILE A 305 6.03 -1.19 11.33
N ASP A 306 6.81 -2.21 11.17
CA ASP A 306 6.62 -3.50 11.82
C ASP A 306 7.35 -3.54 13.18
N ALA A 307 6.90 -4.43 14.04
CA ALA A 307 7.44 -4.57 15.39
C ALA A 307 8.71 -5.41 15.46
N GLU A 308 9.24 -5.85 14.34
CA GLU A 308 10.42 -6.68 14.36
C GLU A 308 11.61 -5.94 14.96
N ILE A 309 12.27 -6.55 15.93
CA ILE A 309 13.55 -6.04 16.43
C ILE A 309 14.52 -6.06 15.24
N PRO A 310 15.15 -4.92 14.89
CA PRO A 310 16.11 -4.89 13.81
C PRO A 310 17.20 -5.93 14.03
N ARG A 311 17.31 -6.86 13.12
CA ARG A 311 18.34 -7.92 13.17
C ARG A 311 19.58 -7.56 12.36
N TRP A 312 19.50 -6.50 11.58
CA TRP A 312 20.54 -6.06 10.66
C TRP A 312 21.52 -5.14 11.37
N LYS A 313 22.79 -5.36 11.12
CA LYS A 313 23.86 -4.54 11.73
C LYS A 313 23.85 -3.09 11.27
N ASP A 314 23.34 -2.83 10.09
CA ASP A 314 23.19 -1.50 9.51
C ASP A 314 22.05 -0.68 10.15
N ASP A 315 21.16 -1.35 10.87
CA ASP A 315 20.10 -0.69 11.64
C ASP A 315 20.53 -0.32 13.08
N ALA A 316 21.81 -0.32 13.38
CA ALA A 316 22.34 -0.03 14.72
C ALA A 316 21.87 1.32 15.30
N TRP A 317 21.45 2.26 14.46
CA TRP A 317 20.90 3.54 14.90
C TRP A 317 19.50 3.44 15.53
N TYR A 318 18.76 2.34 15.33
CA TYR A 318 17.54 2.03 16.07
C TYR A 318 17.78 1.89 17.59
N TRP A 319 19.00 1.59 18.00
CA TRP A 319 19.40 1.35 19.37
C TRP A 319 20.00 2.57 20.06
N LYS A 320 19.72 3.78 19.57
CA LYS A 320 20.21 5.02 20.17
C LYS A 320 19.39 5.42 21.40
N LYS A 321 20.01 6.22 22.29
CA LYS A 321 19.38 6.70 23.55
C LYS A 321 18.10 7.51 23.36
N GLU A 322 17.89 8.07 22.18
CA GLU A 322 16.71 8.85 21.79
C GLU A 322 15.52 7.96 21.45
N ALA A 323 15.59 6.68 21.80
CA ALA A 323 14.52 5.73 21.55
C ALA A 323 13.19 6.13 22.22
N THR A 324 12.12 5.71 21.63
CA THR A 324 10.77 5.78 22.17
C THR A 324 10.24 4.38 22.42
N ASP A 325 9.36 4.23 23.39
CA ASP A 325 8.59 3.01 23.63
C ASP A 325 7.38 2.87 22.70
N TRP A 326 7.21 3.79 21.77
CA TRP A 326 6.09 3.82 20.84
C TRP A 326 6.03 2.54 20.01
N GLY A 327 5.02 1.70 20.28
CA GLY A 327 4.82 0.42 19.63
C GLY A 327 5.80 -0.69 20.02
N TRP A 328 6.63 -0.51 21.06
CA TRP A 328 7.61 -1.49 21.52
C TRP A 328 7.24 -2.14 22.87
N ASP A 329 5.97 -2.24 23.18
CA ASP A 329 5.49 -2.89 24.43
C ASP A 329 5.90 -4.36 24.53
N TRP A 330 6.13 -5.02 23.40
CA TRP A 330 6.63 -6.39 23.29
C TRP A 330 8.14 -6.53 23.53
N ALA A 331 8.91 -5.44 23.44
CA ALA A 331 10.35 -5.49 23.65
C ALA A 331 10.67 -5.72 25.14
N PRO A 332 11.79 -6.41 25.47
CA PRO A 332 12.27 -6.50 26.84
C PRO A 332 12.43 -5.12 27.45
N GLU A 333 12.06 -4.96 28.73
CA GLU A 333 12.03 -3.66 29.43
C GLU A 333 13.37 -2.94 29.37
N GLU A 334 14.47 -3.69 29.46
CA GLU A 334 15.83 -3.17 29.37
C GLU A 334 16.20 -2.63 27.99
N GLN A 335 15.43 -2.97 26.95
CA GLN A 335 15.66 -2.55 25.57
C GLN A 335 14.73 -1.43 25.11
N LYS A 336 13.60 -1.18 25.78
CA LYS A 336 12.62 -0.17 25.36
C LYS A 336 13.22 1.22 25.21
N HIS A 337 14.17 1.58 26.09
CA HIS A 337 14.84 2.88 26.05
C HIS A 337 15.77 3.07 24.83
N LEU A 338 16.05 2.01 24.10
CA LEU A 338 16.94 2.05 22.92
C LEU A 338 16.18 2.43 21.64
N HIS A 339 14.86 2.33 21.62
CA HIS A 339 14.06 2.64 20.44
C HIS A 339 14.09 4.16 20.13
N PRO A 340 14.60 4.59 18.99
CA PRO A 340 14.73 6.02 18.65
C PRO A 340 13.37 6.68 18.45
N LYS A 341 13.13 7.82 19.08
CA LYS A 341 11.84 8.53 19.10
C LYS A 341 11.26 8.87 17.75
N TYR A 342 12.10 9.24 16.78
CA TYR A 342 11.65 9.71 15.46
C TYR A 342 12.02 8.77 14.32
N ILE A 343 12.47 7.56 14.62
CA ILE A 343 12.86 6.60 13.58
C ILE A 343 11.73 6.29 12.61
N PRO A 344 10.50 6.01 13.04
CA PRO A 344 9.41 5.76 12.10
C PRO A 344 9.21 6.93 11.14
N ALA A 345 9.18 8.17 11.65
CA ALA A 345 9.03 9.36 10.81
C ALA A 345 10.20 9.55 9.84
N HIS A 346 11.43 9.28 10.26
CA HIS A 346 12.61 9.31 9.39
C HIS A 346 12.58 8.23 8.31
N ARG A 347 12.10 7.02 8.64
CA ARG A 347 11.95 5.94 7.66
C ARG A 347 10.96 6.34 6.57
N TYR A 348 9.77 6.83 6.96
CA TYR A 348 8.77 7.33 6.01
C TYR A 348 9.35 8.45 5.12
N ALA A 349 9.94 9.48 5.71
CA ALA A 349 10.48 10.61 4.97
C ALA A 349 11.56 10.19 3.97
N ARG A 350 12.51 9.35 4.41
CA ARG A 350 13.58 8.84 3.55
C ARG A 350 13.05 7.98 2.41
N ASP A 351 12.14 7.06 2.71
CA ASP A 351 11.59 6.17 1.70
C ASP A 351 10.74 6.93 0.68
N ILE A 352 9.83 7.80 1.12
CA ILE A 352 9.01 8.61 0.23
C ILE A 352 9.88 9.50 -0.67
N ILE A 353 10.85 10.21 -0.10
CA ILE A 353 11.76 11.08 -0.88
C ILE A 353 12.59 10.23 -1.84
N GLY A 354 13.15 9.11 -1.38
CA GLY A 354 13.92 8.19 -2.22
C GLY A 354 13.10 7.61 -3.37
N CYS A 355 11.86 7.20 -3.12
CA CYS A 355 10.91 6.77 -4.13
C CYS A 355 10.65 7.85 -5.18
N LEU A 356 10.31 9.07 -4.76
CA LEU A 356 10.02 10.17 -5.68
C LEU A 356 11.23 10.56 -6.53
N GLN A 357 12.45 10.55 -5.97
CA GLN A 357 13.68 10.80 -6.69
C GLN A 357 14.02 9.74 -7.74
N ASN A 358 13.40 8.55 -7.63
CA ASN A 358 13.62 7.41 -8.52
C ASN A 358 12.36 7.02 -9.33
N ASN A 359 11.58 8.04 -9.73
CA ASN A 359 10.43 7.91 -10.63
C ASN A 359 9.26 7.05 -10.12
N VAL A 360 9.11 6.89 -8.82
CA VAL A 360 7.90 6.28 -8.23
C VAL A 360 6.74 7.28 -8.32
N HIS A 361 5.59 6.83 -8.81
CA HIS A 361 4.43 7.67 -9.14
C HIS A 361 3.43 7.82 -7.98
N GLY A 362 3.54 7.01 -6.95
CA GLY A 362 2.64 7.06 -5.81
C GLY A 362 3.13 6.20 -4.65
N TRP A 363 2.65 6.50 -3.45
CA TRP A 363 3.11 5.84 -2.24
C TRP A 363 1.93 5.55 -1.31
N ILE A 364 1.75 4.28 -0.92
CA ILE A 364 0.64 3.80 -0.10
C ILE A 364 1.20 3.10 1.12
N ASP A 365 0.70 3.51 2.29
CA ASP A 365 0.91 2.85 3.56
C ASP A 365 0.00 1.63 3.71
N TRP A 366 0.32 0.74 4.66
CA TRP A 366 -0.54 -0.39 5.00
C TRP A 366 -1.73 0.07 5.86
N ASN A 367 -2.01 -0.55 6.98
CA ASN A 367 -3.17 -0.25 7.81
C ASN A 367 -3.27 1.23 8.22
N MET A 368 -4.41 1.88 8.00
CA MET A 368 -4.63 3.25 8.43
C MET A 368 -4.81 3.36 9.95
N VAL A 369 -5.44 2.37 10.57
CA VAL A 369 -5.79 2.37 12.00
C VAL A 369 -5.58 0.98 12.57
N LEU A 370 -4.87 0.89 13.68
CA LEU A 370 -4.73 -0.34 14.46
C LEU A 370 -4.91 -0.05 15.96
N ASP A 371 -5.13 -1.09 16.75
CA ASP A 371 -5.12 -0.99 18.20
C ASP A 371 -3.71 -1.06 18.78
N LYS A 372 -3.60 -0.92 20.11
CA LYS A 372 -2.32 -0.99 20.84
C LYS A 372 -1.62 -2.35 20.74
N GLN A 373 -2.34 -3.41 20.34
CA GLN A 373 -1.81 -4.74 20.14
C GLN A 373 -1.40 -4.99 18.68
N GLY A 374 -1.47 -3.94 17.83
CA GLY A 374 -1.14 -4.06 16.40
C GLY A 374 -2.19 -4.80 15.57
N GLY A 375 -3.44 -4.88 16.07
CA GLY A 375 -4.55 -5.58 15.46
C GLY A 375 -5.81 -4.72 15.40
N PRO A 376 -7.01 -5.37 15.37
CA PRO A 376 -7.25 -6.82 15.44
C PRO A 376 -6.93 -7.54 14.13
N ASN A 377 -6.44 -8.79 14.22
CA ASN A 377 -6.29 -9.65 13.06
C ASN A 377 -6.23 -11.13 13.49
N TRP A 378 -6.61 -12.04 12.59
CA TRP A 378 -6.69 -13.47 12.89
C TRP A 378 -5.31 -14.10 13.12
N PHE A 379 -4.28 -13.60 12.42
CA PHE A 379 -2.93 -14.16 12.50
C PHE A 379 -2.14 -13.65 13.73
N LYS A 380 -2.65 -12.60 14.40
CA LYS A 380 -1.94 -11.90 15.46
C LYS A 380 -0.61 -11.30 14.98
N ASN A 381 -0.58 -10.90 13.70
CA ASN A 381 0.51 -10.11 13.16
C ASN A 381 0.54 -8.74 13.86
N TRP A 382 1.72 -8.26 14.16
CA TRP A 382 1.87 -6.99 14.84
C TRP A 382 2.47 -5.93 13.91
N CYS A 383 1.72 -4.88 13.63
CA CYS A 383 2.17 -3.72 12.88
C CYS A 383 1.79 -2.44 13.61
N ILE A 384 2.42 -1.35 13.25
CA ILE A 384 2.07 0.00 13.70
C ILE A 384 1.36 0.71 12.54
N ALA A 385 0.17 1.24 12.82
CA ALA A 385 -0.51 2.17 11.93
C ALA A 385 -0.17 3.61 12.31
N PRO A 386 -0.31 4.57 11.38
CA PRO A 386 -0.15 6.00 11.71
C PRO A 386 -1.12 6.47 12.81
N VAL A 387 -2.28 5.83 12.93
CA VAL A 387 -3.24 6.06 14.01
C VAL A 387 -3.41 4.79 14.83
N ILE A 388 -3.07 4.89 16.12
CA ILE A 388 -3.27 3.82 17.10
C ILE A 388 -4.42 4.22 18.00
N VAL A 389 -5.40 3.32 18.14
CA VAL A 389 -6.61 3.56 18.94
C VAL A 389 -6.71 2.61 20.12
N ASP A 390 -7.45 3.05 21.15
CA ASP A 390 -7.83 2.24 22.28
C ASP A 390 -9.37 2.22 22.37
N PRO A 391 -10.05 1.27 21.73
CA PRO A 391 -11.51 1.25 21.69
C PRO A 391 -12.19 1.17 23.07
N ALA A 392 -11.45 0.75 24.09
CA ALA A 392 -11.98 0.69 25.47
C ALA A 392 -12.02 2.06 26.15
N ASN A 393 -11.30 3.06 25.62
CA ASN A 393 -11.16 4.40 26.18
C ASN A 393 -11.55 5.51 25.17
N ASP A 394 -12.45 5.21 24.26
CA ASP A 394 -12.96 6.12 23.22
C ASP A 394 -13.68 7.38 23.78
#